data_d3078d057ae529496bd1cd44e0fc4a1d
#
_entry.id   d3078d057ae529496bd1cd44e0fc4a1d
#
_cell.length_a   1.000
_cell.length_b   1.000
_cell.length_c   1.000
_cell.angle_alpha   90.00
_cell.angle_beta   90.00
_cell.angle_gamma   90.00
#
_symmetry.space_group_name_H-M   'P 1'
#
loop_
_entity.id
_entity.type
_entity.pdbx_description
1 polymer ?
#
loop_
_entity_poly.entity_id
_entity_poly.type
_entity_poly.pdbx_seq_one_letter_code
_entity_poly.pdbx_strand_id
1 'polypeptide(L)'
;PQPAPPLAVTGSDGKPITLADFRGRPVLLVFYLGGGCLHCVEQLRLLAPRTEEFKKAGIDIVAISTETVEGLAKTREKAGKDGRISFPLAADPTLAAFKQWHAHDDFEGTALHGVFLIDGEGRVRWQDIGFEPFTDFHFLLPEARRLLSFQQE
;
A
#
# COMPACT_ATOMS: atom_id res chain seq x y z
N PRO A 1 -13.17 9.96 -10.62
CA PRO A 1 -12.33 9.67 -9.45
C PRO A 1 -13.04 10.03 -8.16
N GLN A 2 -12.95 9.16 -7.18
CA GLN A 2 -13.61 9.30 -5.90
C GLN A 2 -12.63 9.83 -4.85
N PRO A 3 -13.10 10.67 -3.91
CA PRO A 3 -12.24 11.02 -2.78
C PRO A 3 -11.84 9.77 -2.00
N ALA A 4 -10.59 9.71 -1.59
CA ALA A 4 -10.10 8.59 -0.78
C ALA A 4 -10.67 8.68 0.63
N PRO A 5 -10.95 7.55 1.29
CA PRO A 5 -11.30 7.56 2.71
C PRO A 5 -10.14 8.11 3.54
N PRO A 6 -10.41 8.51 4.79
CA PRO A 6 -9.30 8.88 5.68
C PRO A 6 -8.34 7.70 5.88
N LEU A 7 -7.07 8.01 6.10
CA LEU A 7 -6.07 7.02 6.42
C LEU A 7 -5.44 7.38 7.76
N ALA A 8 -5.41 6.43 8.68
CA ALA A 8 -4.74 6.59 9.97
C ALA A 8 -4.14 5.25 10.37
N VAL A 9 -2.86 5.09 10.12
CA VAL A 9 -2.11 3.86 10.45
C VAL A 9 -0.83 4.25 11.16
N THR A 10 -0.12 3.27 11.73
CA THR A 10 1.09 3.52 12.50
C THR A 10 2.30 2.99 11.73
N GLY A 11 3.25 3.86 11.44
CA GLY A 11 4.48 3.47 10.77
C GLY A 11 5.37 2.59 11.64
N SER A 12 6.36 1.95 11.02
CA SER A 12 7.28 1.06 11.73
C SER A 12 8.12 1.79 12.77
N ASP A 13 8.21 3.11 12.68
CA ASP A 13 8.88 3.96 13.69
C ASP A 13 7.94 4.37 14.84
N GLY A 14 6.71 3.89 14.84
CA GLY A 14 5.71 4.22 15.86
C GLY A 14 4.97 5.52 15.62
N LYS A 15 5.27 6.24 14.54
CA LYS A 15 4.63 7.51 14.22
C LYS A 15 3.42 7.31 13.31
N PRO A 16 2.38 8.17 13.43
CA PRO A 16 1.21 8.03 12.58
C PRO A 16 1.53 8.39 11.12
N ILE A 17 0.84 7.70 10.21
CA ILE A 17 0.87 8.00 8.78
C ILE A 17 -0.58 8.30 8.36
N THR A 18 -0.77 9.45 7.72
CA THR A 18 -2.09 9.89 7.24
C THR A 18 -1.99 10.33 5.79
N LEU A 19 -3.12 10.48 5.11
CA LEU A 19 -3.12 10.97 3.72
C LEU A 19 -2.61 12.40 3.62
N ALA A 20 -2.76 13.19 4.68
CA ALA A 20 -2.25 14.56 4.68
C ALA A 20 -0.74 14.61 4.46
N ASP A 21 -0.03 13.56 4.86
CA ASP A 21 1.42 13.46 4.67
C ASP A 21 1.82 13.40 3.20
N PHE A 22 0.87 13.05 2.31
CA PHE A 22 1.11 12.89 0.88
C PHE A 22 0.42 13.95 0.04
N ARG A 23 -0.13 14.99 0.68
CA ARG A 23 -0.80 16.05 -0.05
C ARG A 23 0.16 16.68 -1.05
N GLY A 24 -0.28 16.76 -2.32
CA GLY A 24 0.55 17.29 -3.40
C GLY A 24 1.42 16.23 -4.09
N ARG A 25 1.42 14.99 -3.60
CA ARG A 25 2.17 13.90 -4.22
C ARG A 25 1.30 12.66 -4.30
N PRO A 26 1.31 11.94 -5.43
CA PRO A 26 0.60 10.67 -5.50
C PRO A 26 1.26 9.61 -4.63
N VAL A 27 0.45 8.68 -4.14
CA VAL A 27 0.92 7.57 -3.31
C VAL A 27 0.25 6.28 -3.75
N LEU A 28 1.03 5.19 -3.73
CA LEU A 28 0.53 3.84 -3.94
C LEU A 28 0.42 3.19 -2.57
N LEU A 29 -0.80 2.85 -2.16
CA LEU A 29 -1.05 2.15 -0.90
C LEU A 29 -1.22 0.67 -1.19
N VAL A 30 -0.48 -0.17 -0.47
CA VAL A 30 -0.54 -1.62 -0.62
C VAL A 30 -0.98 -2.22 0.72
N PHE A 31 -2.23 -2.67 0.79
CA PHE A 31 -2.77 -3.36 1.96
C PHE A 31 -2.47 -4.84 1.81
N TYR A 32 -1.73 -5.42 2.74
CA TYR A 32 -1.35 -6.83 2.66
C TYR A 32 -1.58 -7.54 3.98
N LEU A 33 -1.78 -8.86 3.91
CA LEU A 33 -1.95 -9.70 5.07
C LEU A 33 -0.55 -10.08 5.56
N GLY A 34 -0.23 -9.76 6.79
CA GLY A 34 1.14 -9.88 7.27
C GLY A 34 1.59 -11.27 7.67
N GLY A 35 2.80 -11.33 8.11
CA GLY A 35 3.43 -12.37 8.89
C GLY A 35 3.51 -13.78 8.35
N GLY A 36 2.42 -14.50 8.36
CA GLY A 36 2.37 -15.89 7.92
C GLY A 36 1.99 -16.10 6.46
N CYS A 37 1.79 -15.03 5.71
CA CYS A 37 1.32 -15.10 4.34
C CYS A 37 2.51 -15.10 3.35
N LEU A 38 2.79 -16.28 2.76
CA LEU A 38 3.87 -16.40 1.77
C LEU A 38 3.65 -15.52 0.55
N HIS A 39 2.39 -15.46 0.07
CA HIS A 39 2.05 -14.66 -1.11
C HIS A 39 2.20 -13.16 -0.87
N CYS A 40 1.97 -12.72 0.36
CA CYS A 40 2.10 -11.31 0.71
C CYS A 40 3.56 -10.88 0.73
N VAL A 41 4.44 -11.74 1.25
CA VAL A 41 5.88 -11.49 1.22
C VAL A 41 6.37 -11.45 -0.23
N GLU A 42 5.86 -12.35 -1.07
CA GLU A 42 6.19 -12.37 -2.48
C GLU A 42 5.77 -11.08 -3.19
N GLN A 43 4.58 -10.56 -2.86
CA GLN A 43 4.12 -9.28 -3.41
C GLN A 43 5.11 -8.16 -3.10
N LEU A 44 5.56 -8.08 -1.84
CA LEU A 44 6.53 -7.05 -1.44
C LEU A 44 7.87 -7.22 -2.15
N ARG A 45 8.29 -8.47 -2.37
CA ARG A 45 9.53 -8.76 -3.11
C ARG A 45 9.44 -8.33 -4.57
N LEU A 46 8.26 -8.48 -5.17
CA LEU A 46 8.04 -8.05 -6.56
C LEU A 46 7.97 -6.53 -6.68
N LEU A 47 7.45 -5.87 -5.65
CA LEU A 47 7.34 -4.41 -5.66
C LEU A 47 8.67 -3.73 -5.34
N ALA A 48 9.45 -4.29 -4.42
CA ALA A 48 10.66 -3.65 -3.92
C ALA A 48 11.65 -3.21 -5.01
N PRO A 49 11.95 -4.06 -6.03
CA PRO A 49 12.89 -3.63 -7.08
C PRO A 49 12.37 -2.49 -7.95
N ARG A 50 11.05 -2.24 -7.93
CA ARG A 50 10.44 -1.20 -8.75
C ARG A 50 10.23 0.11 -8.00
N THR A 51 10.64 0.17 -6.72
CA THR A 51 10.46 1.36 -5.89
C THR A 51 11.06 2.60 -6.54
N GLU A 52 12.27 2.48 -7.09
CA GLU A 52 12.93 3.62 -7.74
C GLU A 52 12.17 4.10 -8.99
N GLU A 53 11.57 3.17 -9.74
CA GLU A 53 10.79 3.53 -10.92
C GLU A 53 9.54 4.33 -10.53
N PHE A 54 8.85 3.91 -9.46
CA PHE A 54 7.70 4.66 -8.94
C PHE A 54 8.13 6.02 -8.41
N LYS A 55 9.24 6.06 -7.70
CA LYS A 55 9.79 7.31 -7.16
C LYS A 55 10.13 8.29 -8.27
N LYS A 56 10.73 7.83 -9.36
CA LYS A 56 11.03 8.68 -10.52
C LYS A 56 9.77 9.21 -11.18
N ALA A 57 8.67 8.47 -11.06
CA ALA A 57 7.36 8.92 -11.54
C ALA A 57 6.67 9.85 -10.54
N GLY A 58 7.30 10.16 -9.41
CA GLY A 58 6.74 11.02 -8.37
C GLY A 58 5.76 10.32 -7.45
N ILE A 59 5.76 8.99 -7.43
CA ILE A 59 4.79 8.20 -6.66
C ILE A 59 5.48 7.61 -5.42
N ASP A 60 4.99 7.97 -4.24
CA ASP A 60 5.43 7.34 -2.99
C ASP A 60 4.71 6.00 -2.81
N ILE A 61 5.29 5.11 -2.01
CA ILE A 61 4.70 3.81 -1.71
C ILE A 61 4.61 3.65 -0.20
N VAL A 62 3.47 3.15 0.28
CA VAL A 62 3.30 2.74 1.68
C VAL A 62 2.60 1.38 1.69
N ALA A 63 3.18 0.42 2.38
CA ALA A 63 2.56 -0.90 2.55
C ALA A 63 1.96 -1.00 3.96
N ILE A 64 0.70 -1.39 4.04
CA ILE A 64 -0.08 -1.43 5.28
C ILE A 64 -0.45 -2.87 5.60
N SER A 65 -0.08 -3.31 6.80
CA SER A 65 -0.20 -4.69 7.23
C SER A 65 -1.26 -4.86 8.33
N THR A 66 -1.79 -6.08 8.42
CA THR A 66 -2.61 -6.49 9.58
C THR A 66 -1.77 -6.69 10.84
N GLU A 67 -0.46 -6.59 10.74
CA GLU A 67 0.47 -6.87 11.83
C GLU A 67 0.58 -5.70 12.80
N THR A 68 1.16 -5.99 13.97
CA THR A 68 1.59 -4.96 14.91
C THR A 68 2.88 -4.31 14.41
N VAL A 69 3.29 -3.22 15.07
CA VAL A 69 4.57 -2.57 14.75
C VAL A 69 5.73 -3.55 14.90
N GLU A 70 5.69 -4.40 15.93
CA GLU A 70 6.72 -5.41 16.17
C GLU A 70 6.74 -6.46 15.04
N GLY A 71 5.56 -6.82 14.52
CA GLY A 71 5.46 -7.76 13.40
C GLY A 71 6.04 -7.21 12.12
N LEU A 72 5.99 -5.89 11.92
CA LEU A 72 6.56 -5.25 10.74
C LEU A 72 8.07 -5.46 10.63
N ALA A 73 8.77 -5.43 11.75
CA ALA A 73 10.21 -5.65 11.76
C ALA A 73 10.56 -7.05 11.24
N LYS A 74 9.77 -8.05 11.65
CA LYS A 74 9.96 -9.43 11.18
C LYS A 74 9.67 -9.57 9.70
N THR A 75 8.62 -8.91 9.21
CA THR A 75 8.27 -8.93 7.79
C THR A 75 9.37 -8.30 6.95
N ARG A 76 9.89 -7.15 7.39
CA ARG A 76 10.97 -6.48 6.67
C ARG A 76 12.21 -7.37 6.60
N GLU A 77 12.51 -8.08 7.68
CA GLU A 77 13.64 -9.01 7.72
C GLU A 77 13.45 -10.17 6.74
N LYS A 78 12.26 -10.77 6.72
CA LYS A 78 11.95 -11.91 5.83
C LYS A 78 11.90 -11.52 4.35
N ALA A 79 11.24 -10.41 4.04
CA ALA A 79 11.04 -9.96 2.66
C ALA A 79 12.27 -9.27 2.11
N GLY A 80 13.05 -8.68 2.98
CA GLY A 80 14.21 -7.89 2.62
C GLY A 80 15.53 -8.53 3.03
N LYS A 81 15.69 -9.83 2.80
CA LYS A 81 16.97 -10.51 3.07
C LYS A 81 18.13 -9.76 2.46
N ASP A 82 17.84 -9.03 1.38
CA ASP A 82 18.82 -8.21 0.67
C ASP A 82 18.72 -6.73 1.05
N GLY A 83 17.92 -6.41 2.08
CA GLY A 83 17.71 -5.04 2.53
C GLY A 83 17.02 -4.15 1.49
N ARG A 84 16.17 -4.72 0.65
CA ARG A 84 15.66 -4.04 -0.52
C ARG A 84 14.31 -3.34 -0.36
N ILE A 85 13.60 -3.58 0.74
CA ILE A 85 12.36 -2.85 0.98
C ILE A 85 12.72 -1.48 1.53
N SER A 86 12.60 -0.47 0.67
CA SER A 86 12.94 0.91 1.02
C SER A 86 11.71 1.78 1.28
N PHE A 87 10.52 1.29 0.93
CA PHE A 87 9.29 2.03 1.20
C PHE A 87 8.82 1.80 2.64
N PRO A 88 8.06 2.75 3.22
CA PRO A 88 7.55 2.59 4.58
C PRO A 88 6.57 1.43 4.72
N LEU A 89 6.65 0.74 5.85
CA LEU A 89 5.67 -0.24 6.28
C LEU A 89 4.86 0.35 7.42
N ALA A 90 3.57 0.06 7.45
CA ALA A 90 2.66 0.57 8.47
C ALA A 90 1.80 -0.55 9.04
N ALA A 91 1.37 -0.39 10.29
CA ALA A 91 0.59 -1.36 11.05
C ALA A 91 -0.86 -0.92 11.17
N ASP A 92 -1.79 -1.86 10.98
CA ASP A 92 -3.21 -1.66 11.22
C ASP A 92 -3.80 -2.91 11.88
N PRO A 93 -3.35 -3.26 13.10
CA PRO A 93 -3.74 -4.53 13.72
C PRO A 93 -5.23 -4.63 14.07
N THR A 94 -5.91 -3.50 14.26
CA THR A 94 -7.35 -3.50 14.52
C THR A 94 -8.18 -3.60 13.24
N LEU A 95 -7.56 -3.53 12.09
CA LEU A 95 -8.18 -3.56 10.77
C LEU A 95 -9.09 -2.35 10.48
N ALA A 96 -8.92 -1.26 11.23
CA ALA A 96 -9.75 -0.07 11.04
C ALA A 96 -9.57 0.54 9.64
N ALA A 97 -8.32 0.66 9.18
CA ALA A 97 -8.04 1.17 7.84
C ALA A 97 -8.45 0.18 6.77
N PHE A 98 -8.21 -1.12 6.97
CA PHE A 98 -8.67 -2.15 6.03
C PHE A 98 -10.17 -2.04 5.80
N LYS A 99 -10.95 -1.86 6.86
CA LYS A 99 -12.40 -1.74 6.76
C LYS A 99 -12.82 -0.45 6.08
N GLN A 100 -12.21 0.68 6.43
CA GLN A 100 -12.53 1.97 5.82
C GLN A 100 -12.24 2.00 4.33
N TRP A 101 -11.19 1.30 3.90
CA TRP A 101 -10.78 1.27 2.50
C TRP A 101 -11.41 0.10 1.73
N HIS A 102 -12.34 -0.63 2.38
CA HIS A 102 -13.05 -1.77 1.80
C HIS A 102 -12.14 -2.94 1.43
N ALA A 103 -10.93 -2.98 1.98
CA ALA A 103 -10.04 -4.13 1.85
C ALA A 103 -10.36 -5.13 2.95
N HIS A 104 -11.64 -5.48 3.07
CA HIS A 104 -12.16 -6.32 4.15
C HIS A 104 -13.41 -7.04 3.67
N ASP A 105 -13.49 -8.32 3.95
CA ASP A 105 -14.68 -9.12 3.69
C ASP A 105 -15.54 -9.09 4.95
N ASP A 106 -16.58 -8.25 4.95
CA ASP A 106 -17.44 -8.07 6.12
C ASP A 106 -18.25 -9.31 6.44
N PHE A 107 -18.52 -10.14 5.43
CA PHE A 107 -19.28 -11.38 5.61
C PHE A 107 -18.45 -12.43 6.35
N GLU A 108 -17.20 -12.62 5.91
CA GLU A 108 -16.30 -13.61 6.53
C GLU A 108 -15.51 -13.01 7.71
N GLY A 109 -15.53 -11.69 7.86
CA GLY A 109 -14.79 -11.02 8.92
C GLY A 109 -13.28 -11.06 8.74
N THR A 110 -12.80 -11.06 7.49
CA THR A 110 -11.38 -11.19 7.19
C THR A 110 -10.86 -10.03 6.35
N ALA A 111 -9.59 -9.68 6.56
CA ALA A 111 -8.92 -8.68 5.74
C ALA A 111 -8.66 -9.23 4.33
N LEU A 112 -8.67 -8.33 3.35
CA LEU A 112 -8.37 -8.64 1.95
C LEU A 112 -7.11 -7.88 1.52
N HIS A 113 -6.53 -8.31 0.41
CA HIS A 113 -5.47 -7.56 -0.25
C HIS A 113 -6.07 -6.35 -0.97
N GLY A 114 -5.38 -5.22 -0.93
CA GLY A 114 -5.83 -4.03 -1.66
C GLY A 114 -4.64 -3.22 -2.14
N VAL A 115 -4.73 -2.73 -3.37
CA VAL A 115 -3.74 -1.79 -3.93
C VAL A 115 -4.51 -0.58 -4.44
N PHE A 116 -4.09 0.62 -4.02
CA PHE A 116 -4.79 1.85 -4.36
C PHE A 116 -3.78 2.90 -4.84
N LEU A 117 -4.08 3.51 -5.98
CA LEU A 117 -3.33 4.66 -6.45
C LEU A 117 -4.11 5.93 -6.10
N ILE A 118 -3.51 6.79 -5.29
CA ILE A 118 -4.12 8.02 -4.81
C ILE A 118 -3.35 9.19 -5.43
N ASP A 119 -4.07 10.15 -6.02
CA ASP A 119 -3.40 11.31 -6.61
C ASP A 119 -3.05 12.36 -5.55
N GLY A 120 -2.35 13.42 -5.98
CA GLY A 120 -1.91 14.48 -5.07
C GLY A 120 -3.04 15.27 -4.43
N GLU A 121 -4.26 15.13 -4.91
CA GLU A 121 -5.44 15.78 -4.35
C GLU A 121 -6.25 14.87 -3.43
N GLY A 122 -5.77 13.63 -3.22
CA GLY A 122 -6.42 12.69 -2.31
C GLY A 122 -7.57 11.92 -2.95
N ARG A 123 -7.55 11.73 -4.26
CA ARG A 123 -8.59 10.97 -4.98
C ARG A 123 -8.05 9.61 -5.44
N VAL A 124 -8.90 8.58 -5.33
CA VAL A 124 -8.55 7.23 -5.82
C VAL A 124 -8.61 7.22 -7.34
N ARG A 125 -7.49 6.91 -7.98
CA ARG A 125 -7.40 6.85 -9.44
C ARG A 125 -7.42 5.42 -9.97
N TRP A 126 -7.04 4.45 -9.15
CA TRP A 126 -7.01 3.05 -9.54
C TRP A 126 -7.03 2.19 -8.29
N GLN A 127 -7.66 1.03 -8.36
CA GLN A 127 -7.68 0.11 -7.22
C GLN A 127 -7.86 -1.33 -7.68
N ASP A 128 -7.35 -2.24 -6.86
CA ASP A 128 -7.56 -3.67 -6.99
C ASP A 128 -7.72 -4.23 -5.57
N ILE A 129 -8.86 -4.85 -5.30
CA ILE A 129 -9.17 -5.46 -4.00
C ILE A 129 -9.57 -6.90 -4.24
N GLY A 130 -8.99 -7.84 -3.48
CA GLY A 130 -9.35 -9.25 -3.64
C GLY A 130 -8.66 -10.16 -2.65
N PHE A 131 -8.98 -11.44 -2.76
CA PHE A 131 -8.38 -12.48 -1.93
C PHE A 131 -6.93 -12.76 -2.30
N GLU A 132 -6.54 -12.48 -3.55
CA GLU A 132 -5.18 -12.69 -4.00
C GLU A 132 -4.46 -11.33 -4.10
N PRO A 133 -3.17 -11.28 -3.79
CA PRO A 133 -2.43 -10.03 -3.93
C PRO A 133 -2.24 -9.66 -5.39
N PHE A 134 -2.38 -8.37 -5.70
CA PHE A 134 -2.01 -7.83 -7.01
C PHE A 134 -0.48 -7.80 -7.11
N THR A 135 0.06 -8.34 -8.19
CA THR A 135 1.52 -8.46 -8.34
C THR A 135 2.06 -7.87 -9.64
N ASP A 136 1.18 -7.46 -10.57
CA ASP A 136 1.62 -6.97 -11.89
C ASP A 136 2.01 -5.50 -11.85
N PHE A 137 3.07 -5.19 -11.12
CA PHE A 137 3.57 -3.82 -11.01
C PHE A 137 4.22 -3.33 -12.29
N HIS A 138 4.60 -4.25 -13.18
CA HIS A 138 5.09 -3.89 -14.50
C HIS A 138 3.99 -3.22 -15.35
N PHE A 139 2.76 -3.74 -15.25
CA PHE A 139 1.59 -3.12 -15.87
C PHE A 139 1.23 -1.82 -15.16
N LEU A 140 1.26 -1.83 -13.83
CA LEU A 140 0.72 -0.72 -13.04
C LEU A 140 1.49 0.58 -13.22
N LEU A 141 2.80 0.52 -13.38
CA LEU A 141 3.61 1.74 -13.48
C LEU A 141 3.23 2.62 -14.68
N PRO A 142 3.19 2.11 -15.93
CA PRO A 142 2.75 2.96 -17.04
C PRO A 142 1.28 3.36 -16.91
N GLU A 143 0.42 2.50 -16.36
CA GLU A 143 -0.98 2.82 -16.13
C GLU A 143 -1.11 3.97 -15.11
N ALA A 144 -0.32 3.94 -14.04
CA ALA A 144 -0.30 4.99 -13.04
C ALA A 144 0.11 6.33 -13.66
N ARG A 145 1.16 6.31 -14.50
CA ARG A 145 1.59 7.52 -15.21
C ARG A 145 0.49 8.07 -16.10
N ARG A 146 -0.19 7.19 -16.82
CA ARG A 146 -1.29 7.59 -17.69
C ARG A 146 -2.43 8.23 -16.90
N LEU A 147 -2.86 7.59 -15.83
CA LEU A 147 -3.96 8.08 -15.00
C LEU A 147 -3.62 9.41 -14.34
N LEU A 148 -2.39 9.56 -13.83
CA LEU A 148 -1.98 10.79 -13.17
C LEU A 148 -1.81 11.95 -14.14
N SER A 149 -1.59 11.67 -15.43
CA SER A 149 -1.50 12.74 -16.44
C SER A 149 -2.83 13.44 -16.69
N PHE A 150 -3.95 12.83 -16.28
CA PHE A 150 -5.28 13.44 -16.38
C PHE A 150 -5.73 14.11 -15.09
N GLN A 151 -4.79 14.33 -14.18
CA GLN A 151 -5.09 14.84 -12.84
C GLN A 151 -5.71 16.24 -12.85
N GLN A 152 -5.41 17.04 -13.85
CA GLN A 152 -5.85 18.43 -13.92
C GLN A 152 -7.21 18.62 -14.62
N GLU A 153 -7.84 17.55 -15.04
CA GLU A 153 -9.14 17.62 -15.70
C GLU A 153 -10.35 17.44 -14.77
#